data_b09331d0f9d760c8903d803377403f57
#
_entry.id   b09331d0f9d760c8903d803377403f57
#
_cell.length_a   1.000
_cell.length_b   1.000
_cell.length_c   1.000
_cell.angle_alpha   90.00
_cell.angle_beta   90.00
_cell.angle_gamma   90.00
#
_symmetry.space_group_name_H-M   'P 1'
#
loop_
_entity.id
_entity.type
_entity.pdbx_description
1 polymer ?
#
loop_
_entity_poly.entity_id
_entity_poly.type
_entity_poly.pdbx_seq_one_letter_code
_entity_poly.pdbx_strand_id
1 'polypeptide(L)'
;DYISLDIAKKNKAIPFEVASGKIKVCFANTVNSRVIDTVRLLLLNKGLVMESYITFESDIDKILKSLEGVATSNLEAAGRNDTITGLVDSIIKTGMERRASDIHIEPMQNQVRVRYRIDGELFTAAKIEKEKQSQIIGRLKAISNMHQEKQESQDGRILLYEDYNIRVSSQPN
;
A
#
# COMPACT_ATOMS: atom_id res chain seq x y z
N ASP A 1 7.86 -5.03 8.49
CA ASP A 1 6.60 -5.82 8.44
C ASP A 1 6.88 -7.21 7.87
N TYR A 2 6.62 -8.27 8.66
CA TYR A 2 6.81 -9.66 8.23
C TYR A 2 5.68 -10.14 7.33
N ILE A 3 4.45 -9.66 7.56
CA ILE A 3 3.25 -9.85 6.76
C ILE A 3 2.68 -8.47 6.48
N SER A 4 2.48 -8.10 5.21
CA SER A 4 1.82 -6.84 4.86
C SER A 4 0.35 -6.87 5.26
N LEU A 5 -0.26 -5.69 5.48
CA LEU A 5 -1.68 -5.60 5.84
C LEU A 5 -2.58 -6.28 4.80
N ASP A 6 -2.18 -6.22 3.54
CA ASP A 6 -2.93 -6.80 2.43
C ASP A 6 -2.86 -8.33 2.43
N ILE A 7 -1.67 -8.91 2.70
CA ILE A 7 -1.53 -10.36 2.91
C ILE A 7 -2.30 -10.81 4.14
N ALA A 8 -2.27 -10.01 5.22
CA ALA A 8 -3.01 -10.27 6.44
C ALA A 8 -4.53 -10.33 6.19
N LYS A 9 -5.06 -9.39 5.39
CA LYS A 9 -6.47 -9.36 5.00
C LYS A 9 -6.86 -10.54 4.12
N LYS A 10 -6.11 -10.76 3.05
CA LYS A 10 -6.39 -11.84 2.09
C LYS A 10 -6.43 -13.20 2.76
N ASN A 11 -5.51 -13.43 3.70
CA ASN A 11 -5.35 -14.70 4.37
C ASN A 11 -6.01 -14.75 5.75
N LYS A 12 -6.72 -13.71 6.18
CA LYS A 12 -7.31 -13.61 7.52
C LYS A 12 -6.31 -14.01 8.61
N ALA A 13 -5.09 -13.45 8.51
CA ALA A 13 -3.93 -13.83 9.31
C ALA A 13 -3.25 -12.60 9.92
N ILE A 14 -3.06 -12.57 11.24
CA ILE A 14 -2.45 -11.46 11.95
C ILE A 14 -1.21 -11.95 12.72
N PRO A 15 -0.01 -11.46 12.37
CA PRO A 15 1.16 -11.70 13.19
C PRO A 15 1.07 -10.84 14.48
N PHE A 16 1.35 -11.44 15.63
CA PHE A 16 1.24 -10.73 16.91
C PHE A 16 2.49 -10.81 17.79
N GLU A 17 3.42 -11.69 17.49
CA GLU A 17 4.67 -11.82 18.25
C GLU A 17 5.78 -12.37 17.36
N VAL A 18 6.97 -11.79 17.48
CA VAL A 18 8.19 -12.30 16.82
C VAL A 18 9.31 -12.36 17.84
N ALA A 19 9.89 -13.53 18.04
CA ALA A 19 11.01 -13.75 18.95
C ALA A 19 11.89 -14.91 18.47
N SER A 20 13.20 -14.76 18.55
CA SER A 20 14.18 -15.84 18.34
C SER A 20 13.99 -16.63 17.03
N GLY A 21 13.70 -15.94 15.91
CA GLY A 21 13.49 -16.60 14.60
C GLY A 21 12.12 -17.27 14.45
N LYS A 22 11.24 -17.11 15.43
CA LYS A 22 9.86 -17.60 15.39
C LYS A 22 8.87 -16.44 15.27
N ILE A 23 7.78 -16.69 14.58
CA ILE A 23 6.66 -15.74 14.45
C ILE A 23 5.34 -16.42 14.81
N LYS A 24 4.57 -15.81 15.69
CA LYS A 24 3.24 -16.26 16.03
C LYS A 24 2.21 -15.55 15.16
N VAL A 25 1.37 -16.32 14.48
CA VAL A 25 0.34 -15.81 13.58
C VAL A 25 -1.01 -16.36 13.99
N CYS A 26 -1.97 -15.47 14.18
CA CYS A 26 -3.36 -15.82 14.47
C CYS A 26 -4.16 -15.82 13.17
N PHE A 27 -4.90 -16.89 12.92
CA PHE A 27 -5.77 -17.07 11.77
C PHE A 27 -7.25 -17.08 12.19
N ALA A 28 -8.12 -16.67 11.28
CA ALA A 28 -9.55 -16.88 11.47
C ALA A 28 -9.89 -18.37 11.44
N ASN A 29 -10.87 -18.78 12.23
CA ASN A 29 -11.35 -20.16 12.29
C ASN A 29 -12.01 -20.66 10.99
N THR A 30 -12.28 -19.75 10.04
CA THR A 30 -12.86 -20.04 8.72
C THR A 30 -11.80 -20.33 7.64
N VAL A 31 -10.50 -20.09 7.89
CA VAL A 31 -9.45 -20.37 6.92
C VAL A 31 -9.15 -21.86 6.83
N ASN A 32 -8.85 -22.33 5.62
CA ASN A 32 -8.44 -23.71 5.39
C ASN A 32 -6.92 -23.90 5.58
N SER A 33 -6.47 -25.16 5.64
CA SER A 33 -5.07 -25.50 5.81
C SER A 33 -4.16 -24.95 4.71
N ARG A 34 -4.64 -24.84 3.46
CA ARG A 34 -3.87 -24.29 2.33
C ARG A 34 -3.47 -22.84 2.56
N VAL A 35 -4.37 -22.04 3.16
CA VAL A 35 -4.08 -20.64 3.52
C VAL A 35 -2.98 -20.58 4.58
N ILE A 36 -3.07 -21.43 5.61
CA ILE A 36 -2.06 -21.52 6.67
C ILE A 36 -0.71 -21.92 6.08
N ASP A 37 -0.68 -22.90 5.18
CA ASP A 37 0.55 -23.36 4.53
C ASP A 37 1.15 -22.30 3.60
N THR A 38 0.31 -21.52 2.90
CA THR A 38 0.76 -20.39 2.08
C THR A 38 1.49 -19.34 2.92
N VAL A 39 0.91 -18.95 4.05
CA VAL A 39 1.54 -17.98 4.96
C VAL A 39 2.80 -18.57 5.60
N ARG A 40 2.80 -19.86 5.94
CA ARG A 40 3.96 -20.56 6.48
C ARG A 40 5.15 -20.53 5.51
N LEU A 41 4.92 -20.84 4.23
CA LEU A 41 5.96 -20.82 3.20
C LEU A 41 6.51 -19.39 2.97
N LEU A 42 5.64 -18.39 2.97
CA LEU A 42 6.03 -16.99 2.85
C LEU A 42 6.95 -16.55 3.99
N LEU A 43 6.64 -16.95 5.22
CA LEU A 43 7.44 -16.60 6.40
C LEU A 43 8.73 -17.42 6.47
N LEU A 44 8.71 -18.68 6.04
CA LEU A 44 9.89 -19.52 5.96
C LEU A 44 10.92 -18.94 4.96
N ASN A 45 10.47 -18.41 3.82
CA ASN A 45 11.33 -17.70 2.86
C ASN A 45 11.96 -16.42 3.43
N LYS A 46 11.41 -15.89 4.52
CA LYS A 46 11.97 -14.76 5.28
C LYS A 46 12.83 -15.21 6.48
N GLY A 47 13.11 -16.51 6.59
CA GLY A 47 13.90 -17.09 7.68
C GLY A 47 13.16 -17.21 9.01
N LEU A 48 11.83 -17.22 8.99
CA LEU A 48 10.99 -17.28 10.20
C LEU A 48 10.21 -18.60 10.27
N VAL A 49 10.20 -19.22 11.43
CA VAL A 49 9.39 -20.42 11.72
C VAL A 49 8.04 -19.96 12.30
N MET A 50 6.94 -20.32 11.63
CA MET A 50 5.60 -19.91 12.04
C MET A 50 5.00 -20.85 13.06
N GLU A 51 4.49 -20.29 14.14
CA GLU A 51 3.56 -20.92 15.08
C GLU A 51 2.14 -20.37 14.80
N SER A 52 1.19 -21.25 14.47
CA SER A 52 -0.17 -20.86 14.09
C SER A 52 -1.15 -20.97 15.26
N TYR A 53 -1.99 -19.95 15.41
CA TYR A 53 -3.07 -19.86 16.38
C TYR A 53 -4.37 -19.62 15.65
N ILE A 54 -5.50 -19.94 16.27
CA ILE A 54 -6.83 -19.77 15.66
C ILE A 54 -7.72 -18.96 16.61
N THR A 55 -8.47 -18.02 16.03
CA THR A 55 -9.48 -17.22 16.74
C THR A 55 -10.73 -17.07 15.87
N PHE A 56 -11.78 -16.40 16.38
CA PHE A 56 -12.97 -16.11 15.60
C PHE A 56 -12.68 -15.10 14.48
N GLU A 57 -13.31 -15.30 13.31
CA GLU A 57 -13.14 -14.39 12.18
C GLU A 57 -13.54 -12.95 12.52
N SER A 58 -14.59 -12.77 13.34
CA SER A 58 -15.02 -11.45 13.80
C SER A 58 -13.93 -10.66 14.53
N ASP A 59 -13.04 -11.35 15.25
CA ASP A 59 -11.96 -10.69 15.98
C ASP A 59 -10.80 -10.31 15.05
N ILE A 60 -10.48 -11.18 14.10
CA ILE A 60 -9.54 -10.87 13.00
C ILE A 60 -10.03 -9.64 12.23
N ASP A 61 -11.31 -9.60 11.84
CA ASP A 61 -11.89 -8.49 11.06
C ASP A 61 -11.88 -7.17 11.84
N LYS A 62 -12.14 -7.18 13.15
CA LYS A 62 -12.03 -5.98 13.99
C LYS A 62 -10.60 -5.43 14.00
N ILE A 63 -9.61 -6.30 14.19
CA ILE A 63 -8.20 -5.90 14.22
C ILE A 63 -7.76 -5.39 12.83
N LEU A 64 -8.11 -6.10 11.75
CA LEU A 64 -7.79 -5.67 10.39
C LEU A 64 -8.40 -4.31 10.07
N LYS A 65 -9.66 -4.07 10.44
CA LYS A 65 -10.31 -2.76 10.27
C LYS A 65 -9.63 -1.65 11.08
N SER A 66 -9.19 -1.94 12.30
CA SER A 66 -8.46 -0.95 13.11
C SER A 66 -7.10 -0.61 12.48
N LEU A 67 -6.40 -1.60 11.93
CA LEU A 67 -5.14 -1.39 11.22
C LEU A 67 -5.33 -0.64 9.90
N GLU A 68 -6.46 -0.86 9.20
CA GLU A 68 -6.86 -0.05 8.03
C GLU A 68 -7.08 1.41 8.41
N GLY A 69 -7.83 1.66 9.47
CA GLY A 69 -8.11 3.01 9.96
C GLY A 69 -6.83 3.79 10.28
N VAL A 70 -5.80 3.15 10.80
CA VAL A 70 -4.49 3.77 11.02
C VAL A 70 -3.76 4.02 9.70
N ALA A 71 -3.84 3.10 8.74
CA ALA A 71 -3.17 3.24 7.44
C ALA A 71 -3.84 4.28 6.53
N THR A 72 -5.19 4.35 6.54
CA THR A 72 -5.95 5.37 5.80
C THR A 72 -5.91 6.73 6.48
N SER A 73 -5.95 6.79 7.82
CA SER A 73 -5.85 8.05 8.56
C SER A 73 -4.52 8.75 8.34
N ASN A 74 -3.43 8.03 8.10
CA ASN A 74 -2.14 8.64 7.78
C ASN A 74 -2.13 9.30 6.38
N LEU A 75 -2.81 8.70 5.39
CA LEU A 75 -2.96 9.29 4.05
C LEU A 75 -4.03 10.40 4.03
N GLU A 76 -5.13 10.23 4.76
CA GLU A 76 -6.16 11.25 4.93
C GLU A 76 -5.67 12.41 5.81
N ALA A 77 -4.86 12.14 6.85
CA ALA A 77 -4.23 13.19 7.65
C ALA A 77 -3.16 13.95 6.86
N ALA A 78 -2.40 13.27 5.98
CA ALA A 78 -1.49 13.93 5.03
C ALA A 78 -2.28 14.73 3.98
N GLY A 79 -3.49 14.32 3.63
CA GLY A 79 -4.41 15.10 2.78
C GLY A 79 -5.03 16.31 3.48
N ARG A 80 -5.07 16.31 4.81
CA ARG A 80 -5.50 17.46 5.65
C ARG A 80 -4.36 18.42 5.98
N ASN A 81 -3.10 17.97 5.88
CA ASN A 81 -1.94 18.86 5.91
C ASN A 81 -1.81 19.54 4.54
N ASP A 82 -2.52 20.60 4.38
CA ASP A 82 -2.67 21.71 3.45
C ASP A 82 -1.72 21.85 2.24
N THR A 83 -0.81 20.93 1.96
CA THR A 83 0.06 21.03 0.79
C THR A 83 0.00 19.78 -0.08
N ILE A 84 -0.24 20.00 -1.37
CA ILE A 84 -0.18 18.95 -2.41
C ILE A 84 1.18 18.23 -2.41
N THR A 85 2.25 18.95 -2.10
CA THR A 85 3.58 18.39 -1.94
C THR A 85 3.61 17.30 -0.87
N GLY A 86 3.11 17.59 0.33
CA GLY A 86 3.04 16.62 1.43
C GLY A 86 2.17 15.40 1.11
N LEU A 87 1.06 15.60 0.40
CA LEU A 87 0.18 14.52 -0.03
C LEU A 87 0.88 13.58 -1.03
N VAL A 88 1.52 14.12 -2.06
CA VAL A 88 2.25 13.34 -3.07
C VAL A 88 3.42 12.61 -2.44
N ASP A 89 4.20 13.27 -1.58
CA ASP A 89 5.31 12.66 -0.85
C ASP A 89 4.84 11.52 0.05
N SER A 90 3.70 11.69 0.74
CA SER A 90 3.10 10.64 1.58
C SER A 90 2.65 9.43 0.75
N ILE A 91 2.05 9.64 -0.41
CA ILE A 91 1.66 8.56 -1.33
C ILE A 91 2.89 7.74 -1.75
N ILE A 92 3.96 8.42 -2.16
CA ILE A 92 5.19 7.76 -2.61
C ILE A 92 5.86 7.02 -1.45
N LYS A 93 6.08 7.67 -0.30
CA LYS A 93 6.71 7.08 0.88
C LYS A 93 5.95 5.86 1.38
N THR A 94 4.62 5.94 1.47
CA THR A 94 3.79 4.79 1.87
C THR A 94 3.91 3.63 0.88
N GLY A 95 3.99 3.90 -0.42
CA GLY A 95 4.25 2.88 -1.44
C GLY A 95 5.61 2.20 -1.24
N MET A 96 6.66 2.99 -0.97
CA MET A 96 8.01 2.48 -0.68
C MET A 96 8.05 1.64 0.60
N GLU A 97 7.46 2.14 1.71
CA GLU A 97 7.37 1.42 2.99
C GLU A 97 6.64 0.08 2.85
N ARG A 98 5.61 0.04 2.01
CA ARG A 98 4.85 -1.18 1.71
C ARG A 98 5.50 -2.07 0.65
N ARG A 99 6.66 -1.68 0.10
CA ARG A 99 7.36 -2.38 -0.97
C ARG A 99 6.48 -2.60 -2.21
N ALA A 100 5.66 -1.60 -2.54
CA ALA A 100 4.85 -1.64 -3.74
C ALA A 100 5.74 -1.65 -4.98
N SER A 101 5.44 -2.54 -5.93
CA SER A 101 6.08 -2.53 -7.26
C SER A 101 5.56 -1.38 -8.12
N ASP A 102 4.30 -0.99 -7.93
CA ASP A 102 3.64 0.07 -8.69
C ASP A 102 2.72 0.90 -7.79
N ILE A 103 2.64 2.18 -8.08
CA ILE A 103 1.67 3.13 -7.52
C ILE A 103 0.77 3.62 -8.65
N HIS A 104 -0.50 3.32 -8.58
CA HIS A 104 -1.50 3.77 -9.54
C HIS A 104 -2.27 4.96 -8.97
N ILE A 105 -2.24 6.08 -9.66
CA ILE A 105 -3.02 7.27 -9.33
C ILE A 105 -4.03 7.47 -10.47
N GLU A 106 -5.27 7.10 -10.22
CA GLU A 106 -6.31 6.95 -11.22
C GLU A 106 -7.38 8.02 -11.05
N PRO A 107 -7.52 8.96 -11.98
CA PRO A 107 -8.66 9.85 -12.03
C PRO A 107 -9.95 9.05 -12.28
N MET A 108 -10.90 9.20 -11.38
CA MET A 108 -12.26 8.67 -11.52
C MET A 108 -13.26 9.82 -11.71
N GLN A 109 -14.52 9.50 -11.95
CA GLN A 109 -15.56 10.51 -12.17
C GLN A 109 -15.66 11.51 -11.01
N ASN A 110 -15.68 11.03 -9.76
CA ASN A 110 -15.93 11.84 -8.56
C ASN A 110 -14.75 11.91 -7.57
N GLN A 111 -13.64 11.25 -7.87
CA GLN A 111 -12.49 11.16 -6.96
C GLN A 111 -11.22 10.79 -7.72
N VAL A 112 -10.07 10.93 -7.06
CA VAL A 112 -8.81 10.31 -7.47
C VAL A 112 -8.58 9.08 -6.60
N ARG A 113 -8.42 7.91 -7.23
CA ARG A 113 -8.13 6.67 -6.54
C ARG A 113 -6.63 6.37 -6.56
N VAL A 114 -6.06 6.08 -5.39
CA VAL A 114 -4.67 5.62 -5.27
C VAL A 114 -4.68 4.12 -4.97
N ARG A 115 -3.94 3.35 -5.76
CA ARG A 115 -3.73 1.92 -5.55
C ARG A 115 -2.25 1.58 -5.53
N TYR A 116 -1.87 0.63 -4.71
CA TYR A 116 -0.55 0.02 -4.70
C TYR A 116 -0.61 -1.40 -5.24
N ARG A 117 0.37 -1.77 -6.06
CA ARG A 117 0.62 -3.17 -6.40
C ARG A 117 1.64 -3.73 -5.41
N ILE A 118 1.23 -4.74 -4.64
CA ILE A 118 2.06 -5.40 -3.63
C ILE A 118 1.94 -6.91 -3.87
N ASP A 119 3.08 -7.57 -4.03
CA ASP A 119 3.13 -9.01 -4.32
C ASP A 119 2.23 -9.43 -5.53
N GLY A 120 2.15 -8.57 -6.55
CA GLY A 120 1.39 -8.79 -7.77
C GLY A 120 -0.09 -8.38 -7.71
N GLU A 121 -0.64 -8.08 -6.53
CA GLU A 121 -2.04 -7.68 -6.35
C GLU A 121 -2.21 -6.17 -6.17
N LEU A 122 -3.34 -5.63 -6.66
CA LEU A 122 -3.68 -4.21 -6.58
C LEU A 122 -4.62 -3.93 -5.40
N PHE A 123 -4.18 -3.08 -4.48
CA PHE A 123 -4.94 -2.66 -3.29
C PHE A 123 -5.26 -1.17 -3.33
N THR A 124 -6.51 -0.81 -3.03
CA THR A 124 -6.89 0.60 -2.88
C THR A 124 -6.33 1.14 -1.57
N ALA A 125 -5.48 2.16 -1.67
CA ALA A 125 -4.82 2.79 -0.54
C ALA A 125 -5.54 4.06 -0.08
N ALA A 126 -6.03 4.87 -1.02
CA ALA A 126 -6.74 6.11 -0.71
C ALA A 126 -7.74 6.50 -1.79
N LYS A 127 -8.70 7.31 -1.38
CA LYS A 127 -9.61 8.06 -2.24
C LYS A 127 -9.45 9.54 -1.90
N ILE A 128 -9.10 10.34 -2.89
CA ILE A 128 -8.79 11.76 -2.74
C ILE A 128 -9.85 12.57 -3.48
N GLU A 129 -10.16 13.74 -3.00
CA GLU A 129 -11.11 14.67 -3.62
C GLU A 129 -10.72 14.97 -5.08
N LYS A 130 -11.71 15.01 -5.96
CA LYS A 130 -11.54 15.25 -7.41
C LYS A 130 -10.81 16.56 -7.70
N GLU A 131 -11.08 17.57 -6.91
CA GLU A 131 -10.54 18.93 -7.01
C GLU A 131 -9.00 18.96 -6.90
N LYS A 132 -8.40 18.00 -6.22
CA LYS A 132 -6.95 17.90 -6.05
C LYS A 132 -6.25 17.20 -7.24
N GLN A 133 -7.02 16.65 -8.20
CA GLN A 133 -6.48 15.87 -9.32
C GLN A 133 -5.39 16.61 -10.11
N SER A 134 -5.72 17.80 -10.61
CA SER A 134 -4.80 18.59 -11.46
C SER A 134 -3.52 18.95 -10.71
N GLN A 135 -3.64 19.25 -9.43
CA GLN A 135 -2.52 19.62 -8.57
C GLN A 135 -1.61 18.41 -8.28
N ILE A 136 -2.19 17.23 -8.03
CA ILE A 136 -1.43 15.98 -7.83
C ILE A 136 -0.66 15.62 -9.11
N ILE A 137 -1.33 15.64 -10.27
CA ILE A 137 -0.71 15.34 -11.55
C ILE A 137 0.39 16.36 -11.87
N GLY A 138 0.12 17.65 -11.69
CA GLY A 138 1.12 18.71 -11.87
C GLY A 138 2.35 18.51 -10.99
N ARG A 139 2.16 18.17 -9.71
CA ARG A 139 3.28 17.90 -8.79
C ARG A 139 4.08 16.68 -9.23
N LEU A 140 3.43 15.57 -9.62
CA LEU A 140 4.09 14.36 -10.12
C LEU A 140 4.90 14.66 -11.39
N LYS A 141 4.33 15.38 -12.34
CA LYS A 141 5.04 15.80 -13.55
C LYS A 141 6.27 16.67 -13.21
N ALA A 142 6.13 17.61 -12.28
CA ALA A 142 7.22 18.47 -11.85
C ALA A 142 8.40 17.69 -11.24
N ILE A 143 8.13 16.76 -10.31
CA ILE A 143 9.20 15.99 -9.64
C ILE A 143 9.79 14.88 -10.51
N SER A 144 9.12 14.49 -11.59
CA SER A 144 9.61 13.50 -12.56
C SER A 144 10.19 14.11 -13.83
N ASN A 145 10.36 15.45 -13.83
CA ASN A 145 10.92 16.22 -14.96
C ASN A 145 10.14 16.07 -16.26
N MET A 146 8.80 16.01 -16.15
CA MET A 146 7.86 15.98 -17.28
C MET A 146 7.33 17.38 -17.59
N HIS A 147 6.88 17.58 -18.82
CA HIS A 147 6.20 18.82 -19.23
C HIS A 147 4.80 18.90 -18.63
N GLN A 148 4.51 19.95 -17.87
CA GLN A 148 3.23 20.08 -17.16
C GLN A 148 2.05 20.30 -18.10
N GLU A 149 2.24 21.07 -19.18
CA GLU A 149 1.19 21.48 -20.09
C GLU A 149 0.84 20.46 -21.18
N LYS A 150 1.75 19.50 -21.45
CA LYS A 150 1.51 18.46 -22.47
C LYS A 150 0.51 17.43 -21.97
N GLN A 151 -0.53 17.17 -22.77
CA GLN A 151 -1.52 16.12 -22.50
C GLN A 151 -1.17 14.77 -23.13
N GLU A 152 -0.05 14.67 -23.83
CA GLU A 152 0.46 13.44 -24.42
C GLU A 152 1.02 12.49 -23.35
N SER A 153 1.16 11.22 -23.71
CA SER A 153 1.87 10.25 -22.88
C SER A 153 3.30 10.71 -22.63
N GLN A 154 3.74 10.68 -21.38
CA GLN A 154 5.08 11.09 -21.00
C GLN A 154 5.67 10.09 -20.02
N ASP A 155 6.97 9.91 -20.10
CA ASP A 155 7.76 9.14 -19.14
C ASP A 155 8.78 10.05 -18.47
N GLY A 156 8.97 9.85 -17.17
CA GLY A 156 9.93 10.59 -16.36
C GLY A 156 10.50 9.75 -15.24
N ARG A 157 11.35 10.34 -14.43
CA ARG A 157 11.96 9.69 -13.27
C ARG A 157 11.98 10.63 -12.08
N ILE A 158 11.68 10.09 -10.90
CA ILE A 158 11.82 10.80 -9.63
C ILE A 158 13.16 10.39 -9.03
N LEU A 159 14.02 11.39 -8.78
CA LEU A 159 15.37 11.21 -8.23
C LEU A 159 15.48 11.69 -6.77
N LEU A 160 14.37 12.03 -6.13
CA LEU A 160 14.33 12.60 -4.78
C LEU A 160 14.59 11.56 -3.66
N TYR A 161 14.61 10.28 -4.01
CA TYR A 161 14.76 9.18 -3.04
C TYR A 161 15.98 8.35 -3.41
N GLU A 162 17.09 8.54 -2.70
CA GLU A 162 18.43 8.00 -3.03
C GLU A 162 18.47 6.48 -3.22
N ASP A 163 17.66 5.74 -2.46
CA ASP A 163 17.61 4.28 -2.51
C ASP A 163 16.58 3.71 -3.53
N TYR A 164 15.86 4.57 -4.25
CA TYR A 164 14.78 4.15 -5.13
C TYR A 164 14.86 4.78 -6.52
N ASN A 165 14.78 3.95 -7.55
CA ASN A 165 14.65 4.40 -8.93
C ASN A 165 13.17 4.35 -9.33
N ILE A 166 12.46 5.47 -9.19
CA ILE A 166 11.03 5.56 -9.47
C ILE A 166 10.82 6.07 -10.90
N ARG A 167 10.31 5.18 -11.77
CA ARG A 167 9.83 5.57 -13.09
C ARG A 167 8.37 6.02 -13.00
N VAL A 168 8.07 7.12 -13.66
CA VAL A 168 6.70 7.65 -13.75
C VAL A 168 6.28 7.68 -15.20
N SER A 169 5.11 7.13 -15.51
CA SER A 169 4.47 7.27 -16.81
C SER A 169 3.09 7.91 -16.67
N SER A 170 2.82 8.89 -17.49
CA SER A 170 1.54 9.60 -17.58
C SER A 170 0.87 9.27 -18.89
N GLN A 171 -0.40 8.91 -18.85
CA GLN A 171 -1.22 8.66 -20.03
C GLN A 171 -2.38 9.67 -20.05
N PRO A 172 -2.78 10.17 -21.24
CA PRO A 172 -3.97 10.98 -21.37
C PRO A 172 -5.22 10.17 -21.00
N ASN A 173 -6.19 10.82 -20.42
CA ASN A 173 -7.51 10.27 -20.09
C ASN A 173 -8.46 10.46 -21.28
#